data_ace19267f6e2d5cfb5457f0c11db0fa4
#
_entry.id   ace19267f6e2d5cfb5457f0c11db0fa4
#
_cell.length_a   1.000
_cell.length_b   1.000
_cell.length_c   1.000
_cell.angle_alpha   90.00
_cell.angle_beta   90.00
_cell.angle_gamma   90.00
#
_symmetry.space_group_name_H-M   'P 1'
#
loop_
_entity.id
_entity.type
_entity.pdbx_description
1 polymer ?
#
loop_
_entity_poly.entity_id
_entity_poly.type
_entity_poly.pdbx_seq_one_letter_code
_entity_poly.pdbx_strand_id
1 'polypeptide(L)'
;FRDLGDIVRYTPGVNTSQGEGHRDSVVFRGVRSTADFYLDGVRDDVQYYRSLYNLEQVEILRGPNALLFGRGGTGGIINRVTKKAVLDDAFGSFDMGADTFGAFDFAVDYNVQTGENSALRINFHSDTLENHRDYFDGDRYGFNPTLRVQISPQTTLDLSYEHADHERFIDRGVPTLNGEPVEAFEEIVFGDTDTNLTTLRADIYRANVSHEFSDTQKGNFVVQYSDFAKMYKNYYASGYSGGDTFTADGYKDPTERTNLIISGNIVNEFNTGSAKHTLLVGAEIIDTENENYRYNTFFITTEDDNEVFNISRPINFGVNAAGVRTYNDFTADLKSSTESDIEVTSFYIQDQIDVNDKFKIMLGGRFDSFDITVRDVKNGTSESREDEEVSPRAGLIFKPQENLSLYVSYSESFLPRSGEQFKSLSSSSARLDPDVFESTEIGVKWDIRDNLSFTVSYFDSEQTQAVRDSDTGENSEIVGLQVDGIELELKGQVTDRLYLALGYSDLDGETAKGGEPREIPEQTASLWATY
;
A
#
# COMPACT_ATOMS: atom_id res chain seq x y z
N PHE A 1 -12.52 -8.70 10.10
CA PHE A 1 -11.89 -7.86 9.08
C PHE A 1 -11.56 -8.72 7.86
N ARG A 2 -11.93 -8.27 6.67
CA ARG A 2 -11.71 -9.01 5.42
C ARG A 2 -10.56 -8.44 4.61
N ASP A 3 -10.41 -7.12 4.63
CA ASP A 3 -9.41 -6.40 3.84
C ASP A 3 -8.65 -5.37 4.69
N LEU A 4 -7.51 -4.90 4.20
CA LEU A 4 -6.72 -3.88 4.89
C LEU A 4 -7.52 -2.60 5.17
N GLY A 5 -8.43 -2.22 4.28
CA GLY A 5 -9.33 -1.09 4.48
C GLY A 5 -10.15 -1.16 5.76
N ASP A 6 -10.53 -2.36 6.20
CA ASP A 6 -11.27 -2.55 7.44
C ASP A 6 -10.45 -2.23 8.69
N ILE A 7 -9.12 -2.40 8.62
CA ILE A 7 -8.20 -2.16 9.74
C ILE A 7 -7.77 -0.69 9.77
N VAL A 8 -7.34 -0.15 8.63
CA VAL A 8 -6.72 1.19 8.59
C VAL A 8 -7.68 2.31 8.95
N ARG A 9 -9.00 2.12 8.76
CA ARG A 9 -10.02 3.11 9.15
C ARG A 9 -10.05 3.46 10.64
N TYR A 10 -9.42 2.63 11.49
CA TYR A 10 -9.28 2.90 12.93
C TYR A 10 -7.99 3.65 13.28
N THR A 11 -7.18 4.02 12.28
CA THR A 11 -5.94 4.75 12.49
C THR A 11 -6.15 6.24 12.19
N PRO A 12 -5.87 7.16 13.14
CA PRO A 12 -5.98 8.60 12.88
C PRO A 12 -5.10 9.06 11.73
N GLY A 13 -5.58 10.00 10.92
CA GLY A 13 -4.84 10.54 9.78
C GLY A 13 -4.69 9.57 8.60
N VAL A 14 -5.39 8.43 8.62
CA VAL A 14 -5.38 7.44 7.55
C VAL A 14 -6.77 7.23 7.02
N ASN A 15 -6.92 7.32 5.70
CA ASN A 15 -8.13 6.99 4.98
C ASN A 15 -7.86 5.90 3.94
N THR A 16 -8.90 5.30 3.41
CA THR A 16 -8.82 4.27 2.37
C THR A 16 -9.56 4.67 1.13
N SER A 17 -9.00 4.27 0.00
CA SER A 17 -9.63 4.35 -1.30
C SER A 17 -9.52 3.00 -1.99
N GLN A 18 -10.51 2.66 -2.80
CA GLN A 18 -10.48 1.43 -3.60
C GLN A 18 -10.11 1.71 -5.06
N GLY A 19 -9.80 2.97 -5.37
CA GLY A 19 -9.55 3.41 -6.73
C GLY A 19 -10.73 3.07 -7.64
N GLU A 20 -10.46 2.37 -8.72
CA GLU A 20 -11.49 1.87 -9.63
C GLU A 20 -12.17 0.56 -9.16
N GLY A 21 -12.08 0.20 -7.87
CA GLY A 21 -12.68 -1.00 -7.30
C GLY A 21 -11.87 -2.28 -7.50
N HIS A 22 -10.54 -2.17 -7.71
CA HIS A 22 -9.69 -3.33 -8.00
C HIS A 22 -8.44 -3.46 -7.10
N ARG A 23 -8.27 -2.59 -6.09
CA ARG A 23 -7.07 -2.57 -5.24
C ARG A 23 -7.29 -1.95 -3.88
N ASP A 24 -6.44 -2.31 -2.93
CA ASP A 24 -6.19 -1.50 -1.76
C ASP A 24 -5.45 -0.20 -2.17
N SER A 25 -5.86 0.90 -1.59
CA SER A 25 -5.21 2.19 -1.69
C SER A 25 -5.38 2.91 -0.36
N VAL A 26 -4.33 3.55 0.11
CA VAL A 26 -4.33 4.28 1.38
C VAL A 26 -4.00 5.73 1.14
N VAL A 27 -4.59 6.59 1.97
CA VAL A 27 -4.30 8.02 2.02
C VAL A 27 -3.76 8.31 3.41
N PHE A 28 -2.47 8.57 3.50
CA PHE A 28 -1.80 8.94 4.73
C PHE A 28 -1.60 10.44 4.75
N ARG A 29 -2.18 11.14 5.73
CA ARG A 29 -1.97 12.59 5.90
C ARG A 29 -2.05 13.34 4.57
N GLY A 30 -3.05 13.00 3.73
CA GLY A 30 -3.24 13.64 2.45
C GLY A 30 -2.48 13.06 1.27
N VAL A 31 -1.49 12.26 1.49
CA VAL A 31 -0.73 11.61 0.42
C VAL A 31 -1.36 10.25 0.11
N ARG A 32 -1.85 10.11 -1.12
CA ARG A 32 -2.40 8.85 -1.61
C ARG A 32 -1.30 7.97 -2.15
N SER A 33 -1.29 6.71 -1.73
CA SER A 33 -0.37 5.70 -2.25
C SER A 33 -1.07 4.39 -2.58
N THR A 34 -0.59 3.73 -3.62
CA THR A 34 -0.97 2.39 -4.04
C THR A 34 0.20 1.41 -3.99
N ALA A 35 1.39 1.88 -3.59
CA ALA A 35 2.65 1.16 -3.61
C ALA A 35 3.37 1.11 -2.25
N ASP A 36 2.83 1.77 -1.22
CA ASP A 36 3.46 1.83 0.11
C ASP A 36 3.02 0.67 1.00
N PHE A 37 3.03 -0.52 0.42
CA PHE A 37 2.76 -1.78 1.09
C PHE A 37 4.03 -2.63 1.17
N TYR A 38 4.16 -3.34 2.29
CA TYR A 38 5.30 -4.20 2.59
C TYR A 38 4.82 -5.54 3.16
N LEU A 39 5.62 -6.56 2.96
CA LEU A 39 5.42 -7.90 3.49
C LEU A 39 6.69 -8.33 4.24
N ASP A 40 6.62 -8.41 5.59
CA ASP A 40 7.77 -8.66 6.48
C ASP A 40 8.95 -7.70 6.21
N GLY A 41 8.66 -6.42 5.98
CA GLY A 41 9.65 -5.39 5.70
C GLY A 41 10.17 -5.36 4.26
N VAL A 42 9.72 -6.26 3.38
CA VAL A 42 10.07 -6.28 1.96
C VAL A 42 8.94 -5.66 1.14
N ARG A 43 9.29 -4.89 0.12
CA ARG A 43 8.35 -4.16 -0.72
C ARG A 43 7.35 -5.06 -1.44
N ASP A 44 6.07 -4.65 -1.44
CA ASP A 44 4.94 -5.24 -2.15
C ASP A 44 4.11 -4.13 -2.81
N ASP A 45 4.62 -3.58 -3.92
CA ASP A 45 4.09 -2.38 -4.59
C ASP A 45 3.13 -2.66 -5.76
N VAL A 46 2.70 -3.90 -5.95
CA VAL A 46 1.68 -4.24 -6.94
C VAL A 46 0.29 -3.82 -6.42
N GLN A 47 -0.56 -3.34 -7.32
CA GLN A 47 -1.92 -2.92 -6.97
C GLN A 47 -2.88 -4.10 -6.96
N TYR A 48 -3.31 -4.55 -5.78
CA TYR A 48 -4.33 -5.60 -5.60
C TYR A 48 -4.97 -5.51 -4.20
N TYR A 49 -6.01 -6.30 -3.95
CA TYR A 49 -6.58 -6.46 -2.61
C TYR A 49 -5.82 -7.53 -1.82
N ARG A 50 -5.33 -7.17 -0.65
CA ARG A 50 -4.49 -8.01 0.21
C ARG A 50 -5.31 -8.72 1.27
N SER A 51 -5.24 -10.05 1.28
CA SER A 51 -5.88 -10.87 2.30
C SER A 51 -5.14 -10.81 3.64
N LEU A 52 -5.86 -11.09 4.73
CA LEU A 52 -5.34 -11.00 6.10
C LEU A 52 -5.13 -12.36 6.79
N TYR A 53 -5.48 -13.47 6.14
CA TYR A 53 -5.54 -14.81 6.75
C TYR A 53 -4.21 -15.33 7.29
N ASN A 54 -3.09 -14.94 6.68
CA ASN A 54 -1.74 -15.39 6.99
C ASN A 54 -0.94 -14.38 7.80
N LEU A 55 -1.59 -13.37 8.38
CA LEU A 55 -0.92 -12.29 9.10
C LEU A 55 -0.95 -12.53 10.61
N GLU A 56 0.19 -12.29 11.26
CA GLU A 56 0.32 -12.17 12.71
C GLU A 56 -0.10 -10.76 13.17
N GLN A 57 0.30 -9.73 12.39
CA GLN A 57 -0.03 -8.34 12.68
C GLN A 57 0.06 -7.46 11.42
N VAL A 58 -0.54 -6.28 11.51
CA VAL A 58 -0.40 -5.19 10.54
C VAL A 58 0.22 -4.00 11.26
N GLU A 59 1.33 -3.50 10.74
CA GLU A 59 2.03 -2.32 11.24
C GLU A 59 1.73 -1.14 10.33
N ILE A 60 1.27 -0.04 10.92
CA ILE A 60 0.94 1.19 10.22
C ILE A 60 1.88 2.27 10.71
N LEU A 61 2.79 2.73 9.85
CA LEU A 61 3.75 3.79 10.15
C LEU A 61 3.36 5.04 9.37
N ARG A 62 3.12 6.13 10.09
CA ARG A 62 2.73 7.43 9.52
C ARG A 62 3.96 8.32 9.31
N GLY A 63 3.88 9.19 8.30
CA GLY A 63 4.99 10.06 7.88
C GLY A 63 6.00 9.38 6.96
N PRO A 64 6.92 10.13 6.33
CA PRO A 64 7.93 9.59 5.44
C PRO A 64 8.84 8.56 6.15
N ASN A 65 9.00 7.39 5.55
CA ASN A 65 9.73 6.26 6.13
C ASN A 65 10.78 5.66 5.18
N ALA A 66 11.34 6.46 4.26
CA ALA A 66 12.30 5.97 3.27
C ALA A 66 13.53 5.31 3.87
N LEU A 67 13.97 5.68 5.07
CA LEU A 67 15.16 5.13 5.69
C LEU A 67 15.17 3.59 5.74
N LEU A 68 14.06 2.98 6.16
CA LEU A 68 13.95 1.52 6.27
C LEU A 68 13.35 0.88 5.03
N PHE A 69 12.51 1.63 4.30
CA PHE A 69 11.63 1.09 3.27
C PHE A 69 11.96 1.58 1.85
N GLY A 70 12.91 2.51 1.70
CA GLY A 70 13.34 3.07 0.41
C GLY A 70 12.33 4.05 -0.20
N ARG A 71 12.37 4.19 -1.51
CA ARG A 71 11.48 5.06 -2.27
C ARG A 71 10.01 4.85 -1.93
N GLY A 72 9.19 5.88 -2.02
CA GLY A 72 7.81 5.86 -1.52
C GLY A 72 7.77 5.99 0.00
N GLY A 73 6.75 5.45 0.66
CA GLY A 73 6.52 5.69 2.08
C GLY A 73 6.29 7.16 2.38
N THR A 74 5.74 7.87 1.41
CA THR A 74 5.69 9.32 1.33
C THR A 74 4.81 9.93 2.42
N GLY A 75 3.61 9.40 2.61
CA GLY A 75 2.72 9.77 3.72
C GLY A 75 2.75 8.76 4.86
N GLY A 76 3.20 7.55 4.59
CA GLY A 76 3.24 6.44 5.53
C GLY A 76 3.32 5.10 4.80
N ILE A 77 3.44 4.01 5.57
CA ILE A 77 3.49 2.65 5.03
C ILE A 77 2.61 1.68 5.81
N ILE A 78 2.21 0.61 5.15
CA ILE A 78 1.60 -0.56 5.78
C ILE A 78 2.51 -1.76 5.60
N ASN A 79 3.01 -2.30 6.70
CA ASN A 79 3.78 -3.54 6.72
C ASN A 79 2.92 -4.69 7.24
N ARG A 80 2.78 -5.73 6.44
CA ARG A 80 2.09 -6.98 6.79
C ARG A 80 3.11 -7.97 7.33
N VAL A 81 2.97 -8.37 8.59
CA VAL A 81 3.84 -9.35 9.22
C VAL A 81 3.18 -10.72 9.14
N THR A 82 3.83 -11.66 8.43
CA THR A 82 3.28 -12.99 8.21
C THR A 82 3.46 -13.91 9.41
N LYS A 83 2.53 -14.86 9.58
CA LYS A 83 2.64 -15.94 10.56
C LYS A 83 3.84 -16.83 10.24
N LYS A 84 4.70 -17.07 11.22
CA LYS A 84 5.87 -17.97 11.09
C LYS A 84 5.56 -19.32 11.74
N ALA A 85 6.24 -20.39 11.28
CA ALA A 85 6.18 -21.67 11.96
C ALA A 85 6.79 -21.57 13.37
N VAL A 86 6.16 -22.22 14.34
CA VAL A 86 6.55 -22.20 15.76
C VAL A 86 7.18 -23.54 16.10
N LEU A 87 8.41 -23.51 16.64
CA LEU A 87 9.12 -24.70 17.12
C LEU A 87 8.52 -25.15 18.46
N ASP A 88 8.63 -26.44 18.74
CA ASP A 88 8.22 -27.08 19.99
C ASP A 88 6.73 -26.92 20.33
N ASP A 89 5.89 -26.64 19.34
CA ASP A 89 4.46 -26.52 19.52
C ASP A 89 3.68 -27.13 18.34
N ALA A 90 2.47 -27.62 18.63
CA ALA A 90 1.53 -28.13 17.65
C ALA A 90 0.13 -27.58 17.97
N PHE A 91 -0.41 -26.80 17.07
CA PHE A 91 -1.74 -26.21 17.22
C PHE A 91 -2.45 -26.11 15.87
N GLY A 92 -3.74 -25.87 15.92
CA GLY A 92 -4.53 -25.61 14.73
C GLY A 92 -5.79 -24.84 15.09
N SER A 93 -6.19 -23.98 14.20
CA SER A 93 -7.46 -23.28 14.23
C SER A 93 -8.12 -23.30 12.87
N PHE A 94 -9.41 -23.13 12.86
CA PHE A 94 -10.18 -22.83 11.67
C PHE A 94 -11.19 -21.74 12.01
N ASP A 95 -11.41 -20.85 11.04
CA ASP A 95 -12.39 -19.78 11.12
C ASP A 95 -13.38 -19.95 9.99
N MET A 96 -14.67 -19.69 10.26
CA MET A 96 -15.72 -19.71 9.27
C MET A 96 -16.64 -18.52 9.50
N GLY A 97 -16.98 -17.82 8.43
CA GLY A 97 -17.93 -16.72 8.45
C GLY A 97 -18.94 -16.82 7.34
N ALA A 98 -20.11 -16.23 7.58
CA ALA A 98 -21.13 -16.04 6.57
C ALA A 98 -21.94 -14.79 6.89
N ASP A 99 -22.47 -14.13 5.88
CA ASP A 99 -23.35 -12.98 6.05
C ASP A 99 -24.69 -13.14 5.33
N THR A 100 -25.56 -12.17 5.50
CA THR A 100 -26.92 -12.21 4.92
C THR A 100 -26.97 -11.88 3.44
N PHE A 101 -25.84 -11.48 2.84
CA PHE A 101 -25.73 -11.23 1.41
C PHE A 101 -25.35 -12.49 0.62
N GLY A 102 -24.86 -13.53 1.31
CA GLY A 102 -24.42 -14.78 0.69
C GLY A 102 -22.92 -15.01 0.74
N ALA A 103 -22.15 -14.05 1.21
CA ALA A 103 -20.71 -14.21 1.37
C ALA A 103 -20.38 -15.30 2.40
N PHE A 104 -19.37 -16.10 2.10
CA PHE A 104 -18.87 -17.17 2.96
C PHE A 104 -17.35 -17.12 2.98
N ASP A 105 -16.77 -17.27 4.16
CA ASP A 105 -15.33 -17.35 4.35
C ASP A 105 -14.94 -18.57 5.18
N PHE A 106 -13.80 -19.15 4.82
CA PHE A 106 -13.19 -20.27 5.53
C PHE A 106 -11.68 -20.08 5.56
N ALA A 107 -11.08 -20.18 6.75
CA ALA A 107 -9.62 -20.13 6.92
C ALA A 107 -9.14 -21.25 7.86
N VAL A 108 -7.90 -21.69 7.61
CA VAL A 108 -7.19 -22.70 8.43
C VAL A 108 -5.80 -22.16 8.74
N ASP A 109 -5.38 -22.35 9.99
CA ASP A 109 -4.02 -22.14 10.47
C ASP A 109 -3.58 -23.40 11.22
N TYR A 110 -2.55 -24.07 10.73
CA TYR A 110 -2.08 -25.33 11.31
C TYR A 110 -0.57 -25.34 11.41
N ASN A 111 -0.05 -25.55 12.63
CA ASN A 111 1.38 -25.65 12.93
C ASN A 111 1.72 -27.05 13.44
N VAL A 112 2.77 -27.64 12.91
CA VAL A 112 3.25 -28.95 13.31
C VAL A 112 4.78 -29.00 13.32
N GLN A 113 5.34 -29.63 14.34
CA GLN A 113 6.77 -29.91 14.38
C GLN A 113 7.12 -31.03 13.39
N THR A 114 8.11 -30.80 12.52
CA THR A 114 8.55 -31.72 11.47
C THR A 114 9.88 -32.42 11.81
N GLY A 115 10.59 -31.96 12.84
CA GLY A 115 11.83 -32.51 13.35
C GLY A 115 12.23 -31.85 14.68
N GLU A 116 13.35 -32.25 15.28
CA GLU A 116 13.82 -31.67 16.56
C GLU A 116 14.03 -30.15 16.47
N ASN A 117 14.45 -29.66 15.28
CA ASN A 117 14.81 -28.26 15.04
C ASN A 117 14.00 -27.67 13.88
N SER A 118 12.85 -28.24 13.54
CA SER A 118 12.05 -27.74 12.42
C SER A 118 10.56 -27.86 12.66
N ALA A 119 9.81 -26.85 12.17
CA ALA A 119 8.35 -26.82 12.20
C ALA A 119 7.80 -26.30 10.87
N LEU A 120 6.64 -26.80 10.49
CA LEU A 120 5.85 -26.35 9.33
C LEU A 120 4.54 -25.72 9.82
N ARG A 121 4.23 -24.54 9.33
CA ARG A 121 2.92 -23.90 9.51
C ARG A 121 2.25 -23.72 8.16
N ILE A 122 0.99 -24.04 8.05
CA ILE A 122 0.20 -23.92 6.83
C ILE A 122 -0.99 -23.00 7.12
N ASN A 123 -1.09 -21.93 6.37
CA ASN A 123 -2.26 -21.08 6.33
C ASN A 123 -2.96 -21.25 4.99
N PHE A 124 -4.28 -21.37 5.02
CA PHE A 124 -5.14 -21.46 3.84
C PHE A 124 -6.40 -20.64 4.08
N HIS A 125 -6.93 -20.01 3.06
CA HIS A 125 -8.26 -19.44 3.08
C HIS A 125 -8.96 -19.60 1.73
N SER A 126 -10.30 -19.55 1.77
CA SER A 126 -11.16 -19.47 0.60
C SER A 126 -12.42 -18.68 0.97
N ASP A 127 -12.69 -17.65 0.20
CA ASP A 127 -13.82 -16.74 0.43
C ASP A 127 -14.66 -16.63 -0.84
N THR A 128 -15.99 -16.58 -0.69
CA THR A 128 -16.89 -16.01 -1.69
C THR A 128 -17.28 -14.60 -1.24
N LEU A 129 -17.23 -13.65 -2.16
CA LEU A 129 -17.46 -12.23 -1.88
C LEU A 129 -18.85 -11.85 -2.38
N GLU A 130 -19.66 -11.29 -1.50
CA GLU A 130 -20.99 -10.76 -1.79
C GLU A 130 -21.21 -9.51 -0.95
N ASN A 131 -22.07 -8.59 -1.39
CA ASN A 131 -22.47 -7.44 -0.60
C ASN A 131 -23.89 -6.95 -1.00
N HIS A 132 -24.29 -5.77 -0.53
CA HIS A 132 -25.60 -5.18 -0.80
C HIS A 132 -25.81 -4.70 -2.24
N ARG A 133 -24.76 -4.62 -3.06
CA ARG A 133 -24.83 -4.17 -4.46
C ARG A 133 -25.24 -5.31 -5.35
N ASP A 134 -26.14 -5.06 -6.30
CA ASP A 134 -26.50 -6.03 -7.34
C ASP A 134 -25.27 -6.48 -8.11
N TYR A 135 -25.17 -7.76 -8.43
CA TYR A 135 -24.10 -8.38 -9.24
C TYR A 135 -22.69 -8.33 -8.64
N PHE A 136 -22.52 -7.78 -7.43
CA PHE A 136 -21.23 -7.85 -6.77
C PHE A 136 -21.01 -9.27 -6.26
N ASP A 137 -20.08 -9.96 -6.89
CA ASP A 137 -19.62 -11.30 -6.54
C ASP A 137 -18.11 -11.40 -6.69
N GLY A 138 -17.54 -12.47 -6.20
CA GLY A 138 -16.13 -12.79 -6.39
C GLY A 138 -15.70 -13.98 -5.56
N ASP A 139 -14.60 -14.55 -5.96
CA ASP A 139 -13.93 -15.63 -5.26
C ASP A 139 -12.47 -15.26 -5.01
N ARG A 140 -11.96 -15.65 -3.84
CA ARG A 140 -10.53 -15.57 -3.57
C ARG A 140 -10.08 -16.76 -2.73
N TYR A 141 -8.88 -17.23 -2.98
CA TYR A 141 -8.21 -18.19 -2.12
C TYR A 141 -6.73 -17.86 -1.99
N GLY A 142 -6.15 -18.33 -0.90
CA GLY A 142 -4.73 -18.19 -0.63
C GLY A 142 -4.18 -19.38 0.12
N PHE A 143 -2.91 -19.70 -0.17
CA PHE A 143 -2.18 -20.80 0.45
C PHE A 143 -0.77 -20.34 0.80
N ASN A 144 -0.43 -20.41 2.09
CA ASN A 144 0.87 -19.96 2.58
C ASN A 144 1.50 -20.98 3.55
N PRO A 145 2.28 -21.96 3.07
CA PRO A 145 3.15 -22.78 3.90
C PRO A 145 4.41 -22.02 4.29
N THR A 146 4.80 -22.13 5.56
CA THR A 146 6.04 -21.61 6.11
C THR A 146 6.80 -22.70 6.85
N LEU A 147 8.09 -22.87 6.55
CA LEU A 147 8.99 -23.81 7.20
C LEU A 147 10.04 -23.04 8.00
N ARG A 148 10.11 -23.28 9.30
CA ARG A 148 11.20 -22.81 10.16
C ARG A 148 12.18 -23.92 10.44
N VAL A 149 13.48 -23.63 10.29
CA VAL A 149 14.57 -24.53 10.62
C VAL A 149 15.58 -23.80 11.52
N GLN A 150 15.77 -24.30 12.73
CA GLN A 150 16.83 -23.87 13.63
C GLN A 150 18.12 -24.58 13.21
N ILE A 151 18.96 -23.91 12.38
CA ILE A 151 20.22 -24.49 11.86
C ILE A 151 21.25 -24.64 12.97
N SER A 152 21.29 -23.65 13.88
CA SER A 152 22.09 -23.66 15.11
C SER A 152 21.35 -22.87 16.19
N PRO A 153 21.76 -22.90 17.46
CA PRO A 153 21.16 -22.05 18.50
C PRO A 153 21.15 -20.56 18.14
N GLN A 154 22.05 -20.11 17.26
CA GLN A 154 22.19 -18.71 16.83
C GLN A 154 21.59 -18.44 15.45
N THR A 155 21.23 -19.47 14.65
CA THR A 155 20.84 -19.30 13.25
C THR A 155 19.49 -19.93 12.98
N THR A 156 18.55 -19.12 12.52
CA THR A 156 17.21 -19.56 12.08
C THR A 156 17.06 -19.28 10.60
N LEU A 157 16.53 -20.26 9.85
CA LEU A 157 16.08 -20.13 8.47
C LEU A 157 14.56 -20.24 8.43
N ASP A 158 13.89 -19.24 7.90
CA ASP A 158 12.48 -19.27 7.55
C ASP A 158 12.32 -19.31 6.02
N LEU A 159 11.62 -20.31 5.51
CA LEU A 159 11.22 -20.43 4.12
C LEU A 159 9.71 -20.27 4.03
N SER A 160 9.22 -19.45 3.11
CA SER A 160 7.80 -19.30 2.87
C SER A 160 7.47 -19.25 1.38
N TYR A 161 6.30 -19.74 1.07
CA TYR A 161 5.64 -19.58 -0.22
C TYR A 161 4.25 -19.02 0.03
N GLU A 162 3.82 -18.03 -0.75
CA GLU A 162 2.45 -17.53 -0.73
C GLU A 162 1.90 -17.59 -2.15
N HIS A 163 0.76 -18.24 -2.31
CA HIS A 163 -0.06 -18.19 -3.50
C HIS A 163 -1.36 -17.49 -3.20
N ALA A 164 -1.72 -16.52 -4.02
CA ALA A 164 -3.00 -15.83 -3.95
C ALA A 164 -3.64 -15.80 -5.34
N ASP A 165 -4.91 -16.19 -5.39
CA ASP A 165 -5.76 -16.10 -6.58
C ASP A 165 -7.05 -15.39 -6.20
N HIS A 166 -7.47 -14.45 -7.04
CA HIS A 166 -8.54 -13.55 -6.71
C HIS A 166 -9.27 -13.12 -7.98
N GLU A 167 -10.58 -13.25 -7.96
CA GLU A 167 -11.49 -12.72 -8.98
C GLU A 167 -12.65 -12.00 -8.29
N ARG A 168 -13.01 -10.80 -8.76
CA ARG A 168 -14.21 -10.11 -8.29
C ARG A 168 -14.79 -9.18 -9.34
N PHE A 169 -16.09 -8.94 -9.21
CA PHE A 169 -16.80 -7.90 -9.94
C PHE A 169 -16.29 -6.50 -9.56
N ILE A 170 -16.18 -5.62 -10.55
CA ILE A 170 -15.83 -4.20 -10.35
C ILE A 170 -17.08 -3.35 -10.41
N ASP A 171 -17.50 -2.79 -9.28
CA ASP A 171 -18.52 -1.74 -9.21
C ASP A 171 -17.83 -0.37 -9.05
N ARG A 172 -18.01 0.50 -10.03
CA ARG A 172 -17.43 1.86 -10.01
C ARG A 172 -18.37 2.92 -9.43
N GLY A 173 -19.49 2.47 -8.86
CA GLY A 173 -20.50 3.34 -8.26
C GLY A 173 -21.38 4.04 -9.27
N VAL A 174 -22.03 5.13 -8.83
CA VAL A 174 -23.02 5.90 -9.58
C VAL A 174 -22.40 7.12 -10.25
N PRO A 175 -22.99 7.66 -11.35
CA PRO A 175 -22.53 8.90 -11.95
C PRO A 175 -22.75 10.10 -11.04
N THR A 176 -22.03 11.18 -11.32
CA THR A 176 -22.19 12.47 -10.64
C THR A 176 -22.93 13.47 -11.50
N LEU A 177 -23.70 14.35 -10.86
CA LEU A 177 -24.34 15.50 -11.48
C LEU A 177 -24.00 16.76 -10.65
N ASN A 178 -23.44 17.79 -11.29
CA ASN A 178 -22.98 19.00 -10.62
C ASN A 178 -21.96 18.78 -9.49
N GLY A 179 -21.15 17.71 -9.61
CA GLY A 179 -20.12 17.38 -8.64
C GLY A 179 -20.57 16.45 -7.49
N GLU A 180 -21.85 16.11 -7.42
CA GLU A 180 -22.41 15.24 -6.39
C GLU A 180 -22.87 13.89 -6.98
N PRO A 181 -22.74 12.77 -6.25
CA PRO A 181 -23.30 11.48 -6.65
C PRO A 181 -24.81 11.56 -6.82
N VAL A 182 -25.35 10.90 -7.84
CA VAL A 182 -26.79 10.83 -8.06
C VAL A 182 -27.39 9.74 -7.19
N GLU A 183 -27.85 10.08 -5.98
CA GLU A 183 -28.41 9.14 -4.99
C GLU A 183 -29.60 8.33 -5.53
N ALA A 184 -30.39 8.89 -6.43
CA ALA A 184 -31.51 8.16 -7.06
C ALA A 184 -31.08 6.90 -7.83
N PHE A 185 -29.78 6.75 -8.10
CA PHE A 185 -29.20 5.60 -8.79
C PHE A 185 -28.43 4.67 -7.86
N GLU A 186 -28.52 4.81 -6.55
CA GLU A 186 -27.79 4.01 -5.56
C GLU A 186 -27.97 2.50 -5.74
N GLU A 187 -29.11 2.05 -6.26
CA GLU A 187 -29.40 0.66 -6.54
C GLU A 187 -29.07 0.21 -7.98
N ILE A 188 -28.53 1.09 -8.82
CA ILE A 188 -28.19 0.77 -10.21
C ILE A 188 -26.69 0.54 -10.33
N VAL A 189 -26.29 -0.58 -10.89
CA VAL A 189 -24.91 -0.89 -11.22
C VAL A 189 -24.62 -0.39 -12.64
N PHE A 190 -23.68 0.55 -12.75
CA PHE A 190 -23.21 1.12 -14.03
C PHE A 190 -22.06 0.31 -14.62
N GLY A 191 -22.21 -1.00 -14.61
CA GLY A 191 -21.26 -1.99 -15.12
C GLY A 191 -22.00 -3.18 -15.71
N ASP A 192 -21.30 -3.98 -16.46
CA ASP A 192 -21.81 -5.18 -17.10
C ASP A 192 -21.27 -6.42 -16.37
N THR A 193 -22.16 -7.39 -16.07
CA THR A 193 -21.84 -8.57 -15.27
C THR A 193 -20.77 -9.46 -15.88
N ASP A 194 -20.69 -9.51 -17.22
CA ASP A 194 -19.72 -10.33 -17.95
C ASP A 194 -18.40 -9.58 -18.25
N THR A 195 -18.42 -8.25 -18.05
CA THR A 195 -17.32 -7.37 -18.45
C THR A 195 -16.56 -6.82 -17.26
N ASN A 196 -17.27 -6.38 -16.20
CA ASN A 196 -16.64 -5.73 -15.06
C ASN A 196 -15.97 -6.73 -14.12
N LEU A 197 -14.67 -6.96 -14.35
CA LEU A 197 -13.94 -8.02 -13.67
C LEU A 197 -12.51 -7.58 -13.34
N THR A 198 -12.04 -7.89 -12.13
CA THR A 198 -10.61 -7.87 -11.79
C THR A 198 -10.14 -9.25 -11.39
N THR A 199 -8.95 -9.61 -11.85
CA THR A 199 -8.28 -10.85 -11.50
C THR A 199 -6.88 -10.58 -10.98
N LEU A 200 -6.41 -11.43 -10.07
CA LEU A 200 -5.03 -11.46 -9.60
C LEU A 200 -4.57 -12.91 -9.46
N ARG A 201 -3.36 -13.20 -9.90
CA ARG A 201 -2.56 -14.33 -9.44
C ARG A 201 -1.24 -13.79 -8.92
N ALA A 202 -0.86 -14.19 -7.72
CA ALA A 202 0.41 -13.85 -7.11
C ALA A 202 1.09 -15.09 -6.55
N ASP A 203 2.38 -15.23 -6.84
CA ASP A 203 3.27 -16.27 -6.32
C ASP A 203 4.48 -15.61 -5.68
N ILE A 204 4.66 -15.74 -4.34
CA ILE A 204 5.72 -15.10 -3.58
C ILE A 204 6.55 -16.15 -2.87
N TYR A 205 7.84 -16.21 -3.17
CA TYR A 205 8.82 -17.12 -2.58
C TYR A 205 9.78 -16.31 -1.72
N ARG A 206 10.01 -16.72 -0.47
CA ARG A 206 10.90 -16.02 0.44
C ARG A 206 11.78 -16.97 1.21
N ALA A 207 13.05 -16.58 1.37
CA ALA A 207 13.98 -17.17 2.32
C ALA A 207 14.53 -16.05 3.23
N ASN A 208 14.43 -16.24 4.53
CA ASN A 208 14.95 -15.33 5.54
C ASN A 208 15.89 -16.06 6.47
N VAL A 209 17.13 -15.57 6.62
CA VAL A 209 18.12 -16.06 7.57
C VAL A 209 18.33 -15.01 8.64
N SER A 210 18.05 -15.36 9.89
CA SER A 210 18.39 -14.55 11.07
C SER A 210 19.54 -15.20 11.80
N HIS A 211 20.58 -14.40 12.17
CA HIS A 211 21.75 -14.89 12.88
C HIS A 211 22.15 -13.96 14.03
N GLU A 212 22.39 -14.54 15.18
CA GLU A 212 22.92 -13.86 16.36
C GLU A 212 24.45 -14.09 16.41
N PHE A 213 25.24 -13.07 16.00
CA PHE A 213 26.70 -13.14 16.04
C PHE A 213 27.24 -13.07 17.47
N SER A 214 26.53 -12.33 18.34
CA SER A 214 26.78 -12.19 19.77
C SER A 214 25.52 -11.68 20.46
N ASP A 215 25.56 -11.53 21.79
CA ASP A 215 24.47 -10.94 22.58
C ASP A 215 24.13 -9.50 22.16
N THR A 216 25.07 -8.81 21.52
CA THR A 216 24.94 -7.41 21.11
C THR A 216 24.90 -7.21 19.59
N GLN A 217 25.04 -8.29 18.81
CA GLN A 217 25.08 -8.19 17.35
C GLN A 217 24.19 -9.23 16.69
N LYS A 218 23.23 -8.76 15.90
CA LYS A 218 22.27 -9.60 15.15
C LYS A 218 22.25 -9.18 13.70
N GLY A 219 22.06 -10.13 12.81
CA GLY A 219 21.91 -9.88 11.38
C GLY A 219 20.71 -10.59 10.79
N ASN A 220 20.17 -10.01 9.75
CA ASN A 220 19.08 -10.57 8.97
C ASN A 220 19.44 -10.49 7.48
N PHE A 221 19.11 -11.56 6.73
CA PHE A 221 19.32 -11.62 5.28
C PHE A 221 18.07 -12.23 4.63
N VAL A 222 17.50 -11.53 3.65
CA VAL A 222 16.27 -11.91 2.96
C VAL A 222 16.52 -11.99 1.47
N VAL A 223 15.98 -13.04 0.84
CA VAL A 223 15.80 -13.15 -0.61
C VAL A 223 14.31 -13.39 -0.87
N GLN A 224 13.71 -12.54 -1.67
CA GLN A 224 12.32 -12.69 -2.11
C GLN A 224 12.24 -12.63 -3.63
N TYR A 225 11.54 -13.60 -4.23
CA TYR A 225 11.11 -13.54 -5.62
C TYR A 225 9.58 -13.54 -5.65
N SER A 226 8.98 -12.68 -6.47
CA SER A 226 7.54 -12.63 -6.64
C SER A 226 7.16 -12.48 -8.10
N ASP A 227 6.07 -13.16 -8.48
CA ASP A 227 5.46 -13.15 -9.81
C ASP A 227 3.98 -12.78 -9.68
N PHE A 228 3.56 -11.72 -10.37
CA PHE A 228 2.22 -11.19 -10.34
C PHE A 228 1.65 -11.10 -11.74
N ALA A 229 0.45 -11.64 -11.93
CA ALA A 229 -0.37 -11.40 -13.11
C ALA A 229 -1.72 -10.86 -12.67
N LYS A 230 -2.07 -9.67 -13.11
CA LYS A 230 -3.37 -9.06 -12.79
C LYS A 230 -4.00 -8.46 -14.03
N MET A 231 -5.32 -8.37 -14.01
CA MET A 231 -6.11 -7.70 -15.04
C MET A 231 -7.34 -7.06 -14.39
N TYR A 232 -7.67 -5.87 -14.82
CA TYR A 232 -9.00 -5.34 -14.58
C TYR A 232 -9.62 -4.83 -15.89
N LYS A 233 -10.91 -5.07 -16.03
CA LYS A 233 -11.71 -4.75 -17.21
C LYS A 233 -13.06 -4.24 -16.73
N ASN A 234 -13.50 -3.09 -17.23
CA ASN A 234 -14.72 -2.49 -16.72
C ASN A 234 -15.39 -1.53 -17.71
N TYR A 235 -16.70 -1.38 -17.55
CA TYR A 235 -17.45 -0.19 -17.94
C TYR A 235 -17.71 0.70 -16.73
N TYR A 236 -17.90 1.96 -16.97
CA TYR A 236 -18.33 2.94 -15.97
C TYR A 236 -19.10 4.09 -16.61
N ALA A 237 -19.88 4.82 -15.80
CA ALA A 237 -20.54 6.03 -16.24
C ALA A 237 -19.51 7.18 -16.32
N SER A 238 -19.05 7.51 -17.53
CA SER A 238 -18.09 8.60 -17.77
C SER A 238 -18.77 9.96 -17.89
N GLY A 239 -20.07 10.00 -18.21
CA GLY A 239 -20.84 11.23 -18.35
C GLY A 239 -22.32 11.06 -18.04
N TYR A 240 -22.86 12.05 -17.29
CA TYR A 240 -24.30 12.17 -17.02
C TYR A 240 -24.68 13.65 -16.94
N SER A 241 -25.71 14.03 -17.72
CA SER A 241 -26.17 15.42 -17.80
C SER A 241 -27.65 15.57 -17.40
N GLY A 242 -28.22 14.55 -16.76
CA GLY A 242 -29.63 14.47 -16.44
C GLY A 242 -30.43 13.66 -17.47
N GLY A 243 -31.65 13.20 -17.07
CA GLY A 243 -32.54 12.38 -17.88
C GLY A 243 -32.30 10.88 -17.74
N ASP A 244 -32.69 10.12 -18.76
CA ASP A 244 -32.76 8.65 -18.71
C ASP A 244 -31.58 7.96 -19.43
N THR A 245 -30.53 8.70 -19.78
CA THR A 245 -29.35 8.19 -20.49
C THR A 245 -28.06 8.62 -19.83
N PHE A 246 -27.00 7.83 -20.03
CA PHE A 246 -25.64 8.15 -19.59
C PHE A 246 -24.63 7.76 -20.69
N THR A 247 -23.45 8.36 -20.64
CA THR A 247 -22.32 7.93 -21.45
C THR A 247 -21.52 6.89 -20.69
N ALA A 248 -21.34 5.72 -21.30
CA ALA A 248 -20.43 4.70 -20.80
C ALA A 248 -19.09 4.81 -21.52
N ASP A 249 -18.03 4.61 -20.78
CA ASP A 249 -16.66 4.42 -21.21
C ASP A 249 -16.10 3.19 -20.46
N GLY A 250 -14.92 2.73 -20.80
CA GLY A 250 -14.29 1.62 -20.13
C GLY A 250 -12.89 1.32 -20.65
N TYR A 251 -12.25 0.37 -20.00
CA TYR A 251 -10.92 -0.08 -20.41
C TYR A 251 -10.60 -1.47 -19.83
N LYS A 252 -9.60 -2.11 -20.43
CA LYS A 252 -8.95 -3.33 -19.95
C LYS A 252 -7.48 -3.04 -19.71
N ASP A 253 -6.96 -3.37 -18.52
CA ASP A 253 -5.60 -3.05 -18.09
C ASP A 253 -4.91 -4.31 -17.48
N PRO A 254 -4.35 -5.20 -18.30
CA PRO A 254 -3.52 -6.29 -17.81
C PRO A 254 -2.13 -5.79 -17.44
N THR A 255 -1.56 -6.36 -16.38
CA THR A 255 -0.21 -6.09 -15.89
C THR A 255 0.43 -7.39 -15.44
N GLU A 256 1.68 -7.64 -15.87
CA GLU A 256 2.54 -8.69 -15.36
C GLU A 256 3.76 -8.04 -14.72
N ARG A 257 4.19 -8.54 -13.55
CA ARG A 257 5.35 -8.02 -12.83
C ARG A 257 6.08 -9.12 -12.12
N THR A 258 7.40 -9.15 -12.29
CA THR A 258 8.30 -9.95 -11.47
C THR A 258 9.20 -9.03 -10.63
N ASN A 259 9.51 -9.45 -9.40
CA ASN A 259 10.46 -8.76 -8.54
C ASN A 259 11.43 -9.78 -7.93
N LEU A 260 12.72 -9.47 -7.96
CA LEU A 260 13.74 -10.11 -7.14
C LEU A 260 14.28 -9.07 -6.15
N ILE A 261 14.14 -9.34 -4.85
CA ILE A 261 14.61 -8.45 -3.79
C ILE A 261 15.58 -9.22 -2.92
N ILE A 262 16.77 -8.67 -2.74
CA ILE A 262 17.80 -9.19 -1.84
C ILE A 262 18.14 -8.08 -0.86
N SER A 263 17.94 -8.31 0.43
CA SER A 263 18.27 -7.33 1.46
C SER A 263 18.98 -7.97 2.64
N GLY A 264 19.81 -7.21 3.31
CA GLY A 264 20.48 -7.64 4.53
C GLY A 264 20.80 -6.47 5.43
N ASN A 265 20.74 -6.74 6.73
CA ASN A 265 21.10 -5.75 7.73
C ASN A 265 21.79 -6.36 8.95
N ILE A 266 22.47 -5.52 9.69
CA ILE A 266 23.10 -5.85 10.98
C ILE A 266 22.71 -4.77 11.98
N VAL A 267 22.25 -5.21 13.14
CA VAL A 267 22.06 -4.36 14.32
C VAL A 267 23.18 -4.66 15.31
N ASN A 268 23.84 -3.62 15.78
CA ASN A 268 24.93 -3.73 16.75
C ASN A 268 24.70 -2.78 17.93
N GLU A 269 24.77 -3.31 19.16
CA GLU A 269 24.69 -2.53 20.40
C GLU A 269 26.09 -2.33 20.98
N PHE A 270 26.45 -1.09 21.28
CA PHE A 270 27.73 -0.76 21.91
C PHE A 270 27.63 0.52 22.75
N ASN A 271 28.65 0.82 23.54
CA ASN A 271 28.69 2.03 24.37
C ASN A 271 29.83 2.95 23.95
N THR A 272 29.59 4.26 23.96
CA THR A 272 30.60 5.30 23.85
C THR A 272 30.54 6.17 25.11
N GLY A 273 31.45 5.91 26.04
CA GLY A 273 31.37 6.50 27.39
C GLY A 273 30.09 6.04 28.12
N SER A 274 29.20 6.95 28.47
CA SER A 274 27.93 6.65 29.13
C SER A 274 26.78 6.47 28.13
N ALA A 275 26.97 6.80 26.86
CA ALA A 275 25.93 6.67 25.84
C ALA A 275 25.87 5.23 25.32
N LYS A 276 24.64 4.68 25.22
CA LYS A 276 24.39 3.39 24.56
C LYS A 276 23.94 3.66 23.13
N HIS A 277 24.54 2.96 22.18
CA HIS A 277 24.21 3.01 20.77
C HIS A 277 23.49 1.73 20.32
N THR A 278 22.47 1.86 19.50
CA THR A 278 21.87 0.78 18.72
C THR A 278 22.02 1.16 17.25
N LEU A 279 23.06 0.64 16.61
CA LEU A 279 23.43 0.95 15.23
C LEU A 279 22.86 -0.10 14.28
N LEU A 280 22.03 0.33 13.33
CA LEU A 280 21.55 -0.47 12.20
C LEU A 280 22.32 -0.05 10.95
N VAL A 281 22.85 -1.03 10.21
CA VAL A 281 23.44 -0.84 8.89
C VAL A 281 22.85 -1.89 7.96
N GLY A 282 22.46 -1.50 6.75
CA GLY A 282 21.90 -2.43 5.79
C GLY A 282 22.11 -2.04 4.34
N ALA A 283 21.83 -3.00 3.47
CA ALA A 283 21.86 -2.85 2.02
C ALA A 283 20.70 -3.62 1.38
N GLU A 284 20.25 -3.17 0.22
CA GLU A 284 19.15 -3.77 -0.54
C GLU A 284 19.44 -3.66 -2.04
N ILE A 285 19.10 -4.71 -2.78
CA ILE A 285 19.08 -4.75 -4.23
C ILE A 285 17.69 -5.20 -4.67
N ILE A 286 17.11 -4.48 -5.62
CA ILE A 286 15.81 -4.79 -6.22
C ILE A 286 16.00 -4.84 -7.73
N ASP A 287 15.48 -5.88 -8.35
CA ASP A 287 15.35 -6.05 -9.79
C ASP A 287 13.89 -6.32 -10.12
N THR A 288 13.27 -5.46 -10.95
CA THR A 288 11.85 -5.51 -11.28
C THR A 288 11.66 -5.43 -12.80
N GLU A 289 10.96 -6.40 -13.35
CA GLU A 289 10.43 -6.34 -14.70
C GLU A 289 8.91 -6.11 -14.64
N ASN A 290 8.39 -5.18 -15.42
CA ASN A 290 6.97 -4.86 -15.43
C ASN A 290 6.46 -4.65 -16.84
N GLU A 291 5.41 -5.40 -17.22
CA GLU A 291 4.68 -5.23 -18.48
C GLU A 291 3.27 -4.71 -18.19
N ASN A 292 2.87 -3.67 -18.88
CA ASN A 292 1.54 -3.10 -18.73
C ASN A 292 0.94 -2.76 -20.09
N TYR A 293 -0.30 -3.18 -20.31
CA TYR A 293 -1.10 -2.84 -21.47
C TYR A 293 -2.37 -2.12 -21.01
N ARG A 294 -2.85 -1.19 -21.82
CA ARG A 294 -4.18 -0.60 -21.68
C ARG A 294 -4.88 -0.59 -23.03
N TYR A 295 -6.06 -1.17 -23.06
CA TYR A 295 -7.00 -1.10 -24.17
C TYR A 295 -8.20 -0.27 -23.73
N ASN A 296 -8.57 0.74 -24.50
CA ASN A 296 -9.85 1.42 -24.32
C ASN A 296 -11.00 0.51 -24.76
N THR A 297 -12.21 0.82 -24.35
CA THR A 297 -13.42 0.38 -25.04
C THR A 297 -13.37 0.83 -26.51
N PHE A 298 -13.97 0.02 -27.38
CA PHE A 298 -14.21 0.41 -28.76
C PHE A 298 -15.60 -0.08 -29.16
N PHE A 299 -16.59 0.83 -29.10
CA PHE A 299 -17.95 0.52 -29.48
C PHE A 299 -18.11 0.61 -30.99
N ILE A 300 -18.61 -0.47 -31.62
CA ILE A 300 -18.75 -0.56 -33.09
C ILE A 300 -19.74 0.46 -33.67
N THR A 301 -20.65 0.97 -32.85
CA THR A 301 -21.70 1.94 -33.28
C THR A 301 -21.18 3.35 -33.36
N THR A 302 -20.24 3.72 -32.49
CA THR A 302 -19.61 5.04 -32.47
C THR A 302 -18.23 5.05 -33.13
N GLU A 303 -17.61 3.87 -33.29
CA GLU A 303 -16.19 3.72 -33.66
C GLU A 303 -15.27 4.50 -32.69
N ASP A 304 -15.65 4.55 -31.39
CA ASP A 304 -15.00 5.36 -30.36
C ASP A 304 -14.99 4.62 -29.03
N ASP A 305 -14.30 5.18 -28.03
CA ASP A 305 -14.17 4.61 -26.69
C ASP A 305 -15.43 4.75 -25.83
N ASN A 306 -16.41 5.53 -26.27
CA ASN A 306 -17.64 5.76 -25.51
C ASN A 306 -18.92 5.54 -26.35
N GLU A 307 -20.02 5.22 -25.63
CA GLU A 307 -21.34 5.01 -26.20
C GLU A 307 -22.41 5.46 -25.20
N VAL A 308 -23.58 5.86 -25.70
CA VAL A 308 -24.70 6.31 -24.87
C VAL A 308 -25.71 5.20 -24.65
N PHE A 309 -26.03 4.91 -23.39
CA PHE A 309 -26.98 3.88 -22.98
C PHE A 309 -28.17 4.45 -22.20
N ASN A 310 -29.30 3.73 -22.25
CA ASN A 310 -30.43 4.03 -21.37
C ASN A 310 -30.14 3.52 -19.95
N ILE A 311 -30.53 4.31 -18.95
CA ILE A 311 -30.47 3.91 -17.55
C ILE A 311 -31.61 2.93 -17.29
N SER A 312 -31.26 1.72 -16.86
CA SER A 312 -32.21 0.65 -16.49
C SER A 312 -31.59 -0.26 -15.43
N ARG A 313 -32.36 -1.12 -14.83
CA ARG A 313 -31.88 -2.10 -13.85
C ARG A 313 -32.32 -3.52 -14.29
N PRO A 314 -31.40 -4.34 -14.86
CA PRO A 314 -30.01 -4.05 -15.24
C PRO A 314 -29.91 -3.11 -16.46
N ILE A 315 -28.71 -2.53 -16.64
CA ILE A 315 -28.37 -1.79 -17.86
C ILE A 315 -28.11 -2.79 -19.00
N ASN A 316 -28.68 -2.49 -20.17
CA ASN A 316 -28.49 -3.33 -21.37
C ASN A 316 -27.38 -2.75 -22.25
N PHE A 317 -26.14 -3.22 -22.08
CA PHE A 317 -24.99 -2.82 -22.89
C PHE A 317 -24.98 -3.39 -24.32
N GLY A 318 -25.93 -4.24 -24.68
CA GLY A 318 -26.08 -4.77 -26.05
C GLY A 318 -26.88 -3.89 -26.99
N VAL A 319 -27.52 -2.80 -26.49
CA VAL A 319 -28.35 -1.86 -27.28
C VAL A 319 -28.14 -0.45 -26.76
N ASN A 320 -27.68 0.45 -27.63
CA ASN A 320 -27.45 1.86 -27.26
C ASN A 320 -28.77 2.65 -27.08
N ALA A 321 -28.67 3.90 -26.61
CA ALA A 321 -29.85 4.74 -26.37
C ALA A 321 -30.69 5.05 -27.62
N ALA A 322 -30.13 4.94 -28.81
CA ALA A 322 -30.84 5.07 -30.09
C ALA A 322 -31.57 3.78 -30.53
N GLY A 323 -31.51 2.71 -29.72
CA GLY A 323 -32.10 1.40 -30.04
C GLY A 323 -31.30 0.58 -31.05
N VAL A 324 -30.05 0.91 -31.27
CA VAL A 324 -29.15 0.20 -32.21
C VAL A 324 -28.35 -0.85 -31.42
N ARG A 325 -28.23 -2.05 -31.96
CA ARG A 325 -27.36 -3.08 -31.38
C ARG A 325 -25.90 -2.62 -31.44
N THR A 326 -25.24 -2.74 -30.30
CA THR A 326 -23.83 -2.43 -30.16
C THR A 326 -23.09 -3.54 -29.41
N TYR A 327 -21.78 -3.57 -29.53
CA TYR A 327 -20.88 -4.33 -28.68
C TYR A 327 -19.54 -3.60 -28.61
N ASN A 328 -18.76 -3.93 -27.63
CA ASN A 328 -17.43 -3.37 -27.42
C ASN A 328 -16.35 -4.41 -27.74
N ASP A 329 -15.27 -3.97 -28.40
CA ASP A 329 -14.06 -4.75 -28.64
C ASP A 329 -12.87 -4.14 -27.87
N PHE A 330 -12.52 -4.72 -26.73
CA PHE A 330 -11.36 -4.31 -25.92
C PHE A 330 -10.00 -4.61 -26.57
N THR A 331 -9.95 -5.15 -27.79
CA THR A 331 -8.69 -5.42 -28.51
C THR A 331 -8.45 -4.46 -29.66
N ALA A 332 -9.47 -3.68 -30.06
CA ALA A 332 -9.41 -2.80 -31.22
C ALA A 332 -8.64 -1.50 -30.97
N ASP A 333 -8.71 -0.94 -29.73
CA ASP A 333 -8.02 0.30 -29.37
C ASP A 333 -6.97 0.07 -28.28
N LEU A 334 -5.75 -0.24 -28.69
CA LEU A 334 -4.60 -0.28 -27.80
C LEU A 334 -4.20 1.15 -27.40
N LYS A 335 -4.50 1.60 -26.19
CA LYS A 335 -4.18 2.93 -25.68
C LYS A 335 -2.70 3.09 -25.37
N SER A 336 -2.13 2.14 -24.62
CA SER A 336 -0.71 2.13 -24.26
C SER A 336 -0.20 0.69 -24.10
N SER A 337 1.09 0.50 -24.33
CA SER A 337 1.81 -0.74 -24.10
C SER A 337 3.22 -0.38 -23.65
N THR A 338 3.56 -0.71 -22.40
CA THR A 338 4.86 -0.36 -21.81
C THR A 338 5.52 -1.58 -21.17
N GLU A 339 6.82 -1.68 -21.38
CA GLU A 339 7.73 -2.57 -20.66
C GLU A 339 8.69 -1.72 -19.84
N SER A 340 8.92 -2.09 -18.58
CA SER A 340 9.80 -1.33 -17.69
C SER A 340 10.75 -2.27 -16.98
N ASP A 341 12.05 -1.95 -17.06
CA ASP A 341 13.13 -2.61 -16.31
C ASP A 341 13.59 -1.65 -15.21
N ILE A 342 13.62 -2.08 -13.96
CA ILE A 342 13.99 -1.26 -12.81
C ILE A 342 15.03 -1.99 -11.98
N GLU A 343 16.16 -1.32 -11.74
CA GLU A 343 17.20 -1.78 -10.82
C GLU A 343 17.37 -0.76 -9.69
N VAL A 344 17.37 -1.23 -8.44
CA VAL A 344 17.62 -0.35 -7.28
C VAL A 344 18.75 -0.92 -6.43
N THR A 345 19.72 -0.08 -6.09
CA THR A 345 20.76 -0.39 -5.11
C THR A 345 20.69 0.61 -3.99
N SER A 346 20.62 0.12 -2.76
CA SER A 346 20.44 0.97 -1.59
C SER A 346 21.39 0.61 -0.47
N PHE A 347 21.81 1.66 0.29
CA PHE A 347 22.55 1.53 1.53
C PHE A 347 21.92 2.42 2.59
N TYR A 348 21.78 1.92 3.82
CA TYR A 348 21.20 2.70 4.91
C TYR A 348 21.92 2.47 6.22
N ILE A 349 21.91 3.51 7.05
CA ILE A 349 22.47 3.53 8.38
C ILE A 349 21.55 4.32 9.32
N GLN A 350 21.33 3.79 10.52
CA GLN A 350 20.64 4.50 11.58
C GLN A 350 21.29 4.22 12.92
N ASP A 351 21.54 5.25 13.71
CA ASP A 351 22.00 5.12 15.09
C ASP A 351 20.98 5.71 16.06
N GLN A 352 20.49 4.87 16.96
CA GLN A 352 19.74 5.32 18.13
C GLN A 352 20.70 5.44 19.31
N ILE A 353 20.87 6.64 19.83
CA ILE A 353 21.82 6.99 20.86
C ILE A 353 21.05 7.30 22.15
N ASP A 354 21.12 6.41 23.14
CA ASP A 354 20.65 6.67 24.49
C ASP A 354 21.74 7.45 25.23
N VAL A 355 21.66 8.79 25.18
CA VAL A 355 22.64 9.69 25.80
C VAL A 355 22.64 9.54 27.32
N ASN A 356 21.46 9.37 27.88
CA ASN A 356 21.18 9.03 29.28
C ASN A 356 19.71 8.57 29.40
N ASP A 357 19.26 8.27 30.62
CA ASP A 357 17.90 7.79 30.90
C ASP A 357 16.78 8.73 30.41
N LYS A 358 17.10 10.01 30.18
CA LYS A 358 16.13 11.04 29.79
C LYS A 358 16.20 11.50 28.35
N PHE A 359 17.34 11.37 27.72
CA PHE A 359 17.57 11.88 26.36
C PHE A 359 18.03 10.78 25.42
N LYS A 360 17.31 10.66 24.30
CA LYS A 360 17.66 9.80 23.20
C LYS A 360 17.70 10.62 21.90
N ILE A 361 18.67 10.31 21.05
CA ILE A 361 18.83 10.90 19.71
C ILE A 361 18.73 9.77 18.70
N MET A 362 18.06 10.00 17.60
CA MET A 362 18.02 9.12 16.45
C MET A 362 18.53 9.87 15.23
N LEU A 363 19.53 9.32 14.56
CA LEU A 363 20.09 9.86 13.32
C LEU A 363 20.19 8.74 12.31
N GLY A 364 19.82 9.03 11.08
CA GLY A 364 19.93 8.04 10.01
C GLY A 364 19.89 8.69 8.64
N GLY A 365 20.27 7.89 7.65
CA GLY A 365 20.19 8.25 6.25
C GLY A 365 20.21 7.00 5.39
N ARG A 366 19.53 7.09 4.24
CA ARG A 366 19.52 6.07 3.21
C ARG A 366 19.96 6.72 1.91
N PHE A 367 20.82 6.04 1.17
CA PHE A 367 21.14 6.32 -0.21
C PHE A 367 20.47 5.28 -1.10
N ASP A 368 19.80 5.73 -2.14
CA ASP A 368 19.21 4.91 -3.19
C ASP A 368 19.73 5.35 -4.56
N SER A 369 20.25 4.41 -5.35
CA SER A 369 20.45 4.54 -6.80
C SER A 369 19.32 3.78 -7.47
N PHE A 370 18.48 4.47 -8.22
CA PHE A 370 17.28 3.98 -8.87
C PHE A 370 17.39 4.15 -10.37
N ASP A 371 17.66 3.06 -11.07
CA ASP A 371 17.73 3.00 -12.52
C ASP A 371 16.41 2.50 -13.09
N ILE A 372 15.86 3.20 -14.07
CA ILE A 372 14.67 2.77 -14.78
C ILE A 372 14.80 2.99 -16.29
N THR A 373 14.40 1.99 -17.04
CA THR A 373 14.16 2.07 -18.48
C THR A 373 12.69 1.74 -18.76
N VAL A 374 11.98 2.64 -19.41
CA VAL A 374 10.59 2.43 -19.88
C VAL A 374 10.57 2.43 -21.39
N ARG A 375 10.12 1.32 -21.97
CA ARG A 375 9.89 1.16 -23.42
C ARG A 375 8.39 1.33 -23.70
N ASP A 376 8.03 2.31 -24.48
CA ASP A 376 6.69 2.42 -25.08
C ASP A 376 6.66 1.53 -26.33
N VAL A 377 6.16 0.31 -26.18
CA VAL A 377 6.13 -0.70 -27.26
C VAL A 377 5.19 -0.25 -28.38
N LYS A 378 4.07 0.41 -28.04
CA LYS A 378 3.11 0.93 -29.02
C LYS A 378 3.73 1.96 -29.97
N ASN A 379 4.51 2.89 -29.42
CA ASN A 379 5.11 3.98 -30.19
C ASN A 379 6.57 3.70 -30.63
N GLY A 380 7.17 2.63 -30.13
CA GLY A 380 8.55 2.23 -30.43
C GLY A 380 9.59 3.21 -29.87
N THR A 381 9.28 3.84 -28.73
CA THR A 381 10.20 4.76 -28.04
C THR A 381 10.69 4.17 -26.72
N SER A 382 11.86 4.62 -26.26
CA SER A 382 12.43 4.21 -24.99
C SER A 382 13.07 5.40 -24.30
N GLU A 383 12.81 5.54 -23.02
CA GLU A 383 13.44 6.54 -22.15
C GLU A 383 14.05 5.84 -20.95
N SER A 384 15.22 6.32 -20.50
CA SER A 384 15.90 5.80 -19.33
C SER A 384 16.26 6.95 -18.39
N ARG A 385 16.29 6.66 -17.10
CA ARG A 385 16.66 7.60 -16.07
C ARG A 385 17.34 6.89 -14.91
N GLU A 386 18.33 7.55 -14.34
CA GLU A 386 18.97 7.21 -13.08
C GLU A 386 18.70 8.34 -12.08
N ASP A 387 18.22 7.98 -10.88
CA ASP A 387 18.04 8.89 -9.75
C ASP A 387 18.91 8.43 -8.59
N GLU A 388 19.76 9.32 -8.08
CA GLU A 388 20.55 9.10 -6.87
C GLU A 388 20.01 10.01 -5.76
N GLU A 389 19.41 9.41 -4.72
CA GLU A 389 18.74 10.15 -3.67
C GLU A 389 19.26 9.79 -2.27
N VAL A 390 19.28 10.80 -1.40
CA VAL A 390 19.61 10.61 0.03
C VAL A 390 18.42 11.05 0.86
N SER A 391 17.84 10.11 1.60
CA SER A 391 16.70 10.35 2.50
C SER A 391 17.19 10.41 3.96
N PRO A 392 17.36 11.60 4.56
CA PRO A 392 17.76 11.76 5.95
C PRO A 392 16.60 11.52 6.92
N ARG A 393 16.97 11.15 8.16
CA ARG A 393 16.06 11.06 9.29
C ARG A 393 16.76 11.52 10.57
N ALA A 394 16.09 12.33 11.36
CA ALA A 394 16.57 12.78 12.67
C ALA A 394 15.44 12.81 13.69
N GLY A 395 15.76 12.54 14.95
CA GLY A 395 14.81 12.59 16.05
C GLY A 395 15.48 12.89 17.38
N LEU A 396 14.78 13.61 18.22
CA LEU A 396 15.15 13.85 19.62
C LEU A 396 13.98 13.45 20.51
N ILE A 397 14.27 12.65 21.52
CA ILE A 397 13.28 12.18 22.50
C ILE A 397 13.74 12.62 23.88
N PHE A 398 12.84 13.28 24.61
CA PHE A 398 13.02 13.63 26.02
C PHE A 398 12.01 12.85 26.87
N LYS A 399 12.52 12.08 27.83
CA LYS A 399 11.75 11.29 28.79
C LYS A 399 11.83 11.94 30.18
N PRO A 400 10.91 12.85 30.53
CA PRO A 400 10.87 13.41 31.88
C PRO A 400 10.59 12.34 32.95
N GLN A 401 9.85 11.28 32.55
CA GLN A 401 9.53 10.08 33.33
C GLN A 401 9.67 8.85 32.44
N GLU A 402 9.81 7.67 33.01
CA GLU A 402 9.99 6.42 32.25
C GLU A 402 8.83 6.15 31.29
N ASN A 403 7.61 6.47 31.68
CA ASN A 403 6.37 6.26 30.95
C ASN A 403 5.89 7.46 30.14
N LEU A 404 6.66 8.54 30.04
CA LEU A 404 6.31 9.76 29.29
C LEU A 404 7.46 10.17 28.38
N SER A 405 7.18 10.26 27.08
CA SER A 405 8.13 10.71 26.05
C SER A 405 7.59 11.94 25.33
N LEU A 406 8.41 12.98 25.23
CA LEU A 406 8.22 14.11 24.33
C LEU A 406 9.22 13.96 23.20
N TYR A 407 8.79 14.15 21.95
CA TYR A 407 9.68 13.98 20.81
C TYR A 407 9.49 15.05 19.74
N VAL A 408 10.54 15.26 18.98
CA VAL A 408 10.50 15.94 17.69
C VAL A 408 11.27 15.08 16.68
N SER A 409 10.75 14.98 15.46
CA SER A 409 11.36 14.22 14.39
C SER A 409 11.25 14.95 13.06
N TYR A 410 12.24 14.68 12.18
CA TYR A 410 12.28 15.07 10.79
C TYR A 410 12.60 13.85 9.93
N SER A 411 11.95 13.73 8.79
CA SER A 411 12.21 12.66 7.83
C SER A 411 11.87 13.09 6.41
N GLU A 412 12.60 12.52 5.45
CA GLU A 412 12.37 12.68 4.02
C GLU A 412 12.17 11.34 3.33
N SER A 413 11.48 11.40 2.19
CA SER A 413 11.37 10.32 1.21
C SER A 413 11.22 10.90 -0.20
N PHE A 414 11.30 10.06 -1.22
CA PHE A 414 11.18 10.47 -2.61
C PHE A 414 10.30 9.52 -3.43
N LEU A 415 9.75 10.05 -4.54
CA LEU A 415 9.01 9.26 -5.52
C LEU A 415 9.60 9.49 -6.92
N PRO A 416 10.08 8.43 -7.61
CA PRO A 416 10.62 8.54 -8.97
C PRO A 416 9.59 9.05 -9.98
N ARG A 417 10.03 9.71 -11.04
CA ARG A 417 9.19 10.30 -12.10
C ARG A 417 8.42 9.30 -12.96
N SER A 418 8.79 8.04 -12.92
CA SER A 418 8.00 6.96 -13.53
C SER A 418 6.71 6.64 -12.77
N GLY A 419 6.53 7.24 -11.58
CA GLY A 419 5.43 7.00 -10.66
C GLY A 419 5.51 5.65 -9.95
N GLU A 420 4.54 5.39 -9.09
CA GLU A 420 4.51 4.19 -8.25
C GLU A 420 4.43 2.87 -9.02
N GLN A 421 3.86 2.88 -10.22
CA GLN A 421 3.58 1.66 -11.00
C GLN A 421 4.46 1.52 -12.25
N PHE A 422 5.45 2.42 -12.45
CA PHE A 422 6.43 2.36 -13.56
C PHE A 422 5.83 2.31 -14.96
N LYS A 423 4.64 2.90 -15.16
CA LYS A 423 3.88 2.78 -16.41
C LYS A 423 4.25 3.80 -17.48
N SER A 424 4.99 4.84 -17.14
CA SER A 424 5.33 5.89 -18.10
C SER A 424 6.56 6.68 -17.69
N LEU A 425 7.40 6.97 -18.67
CA LEU A 425 8.48 7.92 -18.57
C LEU A 425 8.56 8.65 -19.91
N SER A 426 8.22 9.94 -19.92
CA SER A 426 8.32 10.77 -21.14
C SER A 426 9.67 11.48 -21.17
N SER A 427 10.10 11.92 -22.37
CA SER A 427 11.33 12.71 -22.52
C SER A 427 11.33 14.02 -21.72
N SER A 428 10.16 14.55 -21.37
CA SER A 428 10.02 15.72 -20.49
C SER A 428 10.13 15.34 -19.02
N SER A 429 9.44 14.28 -18.57
CA SER A 429 9.50 13.83 -17.18
C SER A 429 10.85 13.21 -16.81
N ALA A 430 11.54 12.57 -17.76
CA ALA A 430 12.88 12.03 -17.56
C ALA A 430 13.96 13.11 -17.26
N ARG A 431 13.64 14.40 -17.38
CA ARG A 431 14.54 15.51 -17.09
C ARG A 431 14.21 16.25 -15.79
N LEU A 432 13.15 15.86 -15.10
CA LEU A 432 12.73 16.47 -13.85
C LEU A 432 13.26 15.64 -12.68
N ASP A 433 13.63 16.29 -11.60
CA ASP A 433 14.05 15.60 -10.37
C ASP A 433 12.86 14.85 -9.75
N PRO A 434 13.07 13.80 -8.94
CA PRO A 434 12.03 13.09 -8.20
C PRO A 434 11.18 14.04 -7.35
N ASP A 435 9.96 13.65 -7.04
CA ASP A 435 9.17 14.34 -6.02
C ASP A 435 9.75 14.01 -4.65
N VAL A 436 9.96 15.03 -3.82
CA VAL A 436 10.47 14.89 -2.46
C VAL A 436 9.34 15.14 -1.46
N PHE A 437 9.32 14.35 -0.41
CA PHE A 437 8.35 14.45 0.68
C PHE A 437 9.10 14.67 1.99
N GLU A 438 8.76 15.73 2.69
CA GLU A 438 9.33 16.09 3.97
C GLU A 438 8.26 16.10 5.04
N SER A 439 8.62 15.71 6.26
CA SER A 439 7.73 15.85 7.40
C SER A 439 8.49 16.19 8.68
N THR A 440 7.98 17.17 9.38
CA THR A 440 8.37 17.50 10.76
C THR A 440 7.24 17.17 11.70
N GLU A 441 7.52 16.44 12.77
CA GLU A 441 6.53 16.04 13.75
C GLU A 441 7.02 16.33 15.17
N ILE A 442 6.12 16.85 16.00
CA ILE A 442 6.31 16.98 17.45
C ILE A 442 5.19 16.25 18.16
N GLY A 443 5.52 15.50 19.22
CA GLY A 443 4.47 14.75 19.89
C GLY A 443 4.81 14.31 21.30
N VAL A 444 3.79 13.71 21.92
CA VAL A 444 3.82 13.12 23.25
C VAL A 444 3.34 11.68 23.15
N LYS A 445 4.10 10.75 23.75
CA LYS A 445 3.66 9.38 24.01
C LYS A 445 3.66 9.13 25.50
N TRP A 446 2.51 8.74 26.04
CA TRP A 446 2.31 8.51 27.47
C TRP A 446 1.71 7.14 27.73
N ASP A 447 2.47 6.29 28.36
CA ASP A 447 1.99 5.02 28.90
C ASP A 447 1.32 5.32 30.25
N ILE A 448 0.01 5.62 30.22
CA ILE A 448 -0.80 5.93 31.40
C ILE A 448 -0.73 4.78 32.40
N ARG A 449 -0.70 3.54 31.86
CA ARG A 449 -0.49 2.25 32.55
C ARG A 449 0.26 1.32 31.60
N ASP A 450 0.77 0.20 32.09
CA ASP A 450 1.51 -0.78 31.29
C ASP A 450 0.74 -1.28 30.05
N ASN A 451 -0.59 -1.24 30.09
CA ASN A 451 -1.49 -1.73 29.05
C ASN A 451 -2.46 -0.64 28.51
N LEU A 452 -2.18 0.64 28.75
CA LEU A 452 -2.98 1.78 28.27
C LEU A 452 -2.06 2.93 27.86
N SER A 453 -1.99 3.22 26.57
CA SER A 453 -1.18 4.30 26.01
C SER A 453 -2.02 5.41 25.41
N PHE A 454 -1.51 6.63 25.48
CA PHE A 454 -2.02 7.82 24.85
C PHE A 454 -0.92 8.48 24.01
N THR A 455 -1.26 8.84 22.78
CA THR A 455 -0.37 9.56 21.88
C THR A 455 -1.08 10.79 21.35
N VAL A 456 -0.36 11.89 21.27
CA VAL A 456 -0.77 13.09 20.54
C VAL A 456 0.41 13.60 19.74
N SER A 457 0.18 13.96 18.48
CA SER A 457 1.19 14.59 17.63
C SER A 457 0.58 15.74 16.82
N TYR A 458 1.42 16.73 16.56
CA TYR A 458 1.24 17.71 15.50
C TYR A 458 2.33 17.48 14.45
N PHE A 459 1.94 17.49 13.20
CA PHE A 459 2.86 17.35 12.08
C PHE A 459 2.62 18.43 11.02
N ASP A 460 3.66 18.71 10.27
CA ASP A 460 3.66 19.50 9.04
C ASP A 460 4.40 18.68 7.99
N SER A 461 3.76 18.44 6.86
CA SER A 461 4.28 17.62 5.75
C SER A 461 4.12 18.36 4.43
N GLU A 462 5.17 18.32 3.63
CA GLU A 462 5.24 18.98 2.34
C GLU A 462 5.69 18.00 1.27
N GLN A 463 5.03 18.07 0.11
CA GLN A 463 5.49 17.41 -1.11
C GLN A 463 6.01 18.47 -2.07
N THR A 464 7.29 18.41 -2.39
CA THR A 464 7.91 19.24 -3.44
C THR A 464 7.79 18.52 -4.77
N GLN A 465 7.28 19.22 -5.78
CA GLN A 465 7.16 18.73 -7.16
C GLN A 465 8.06 19.52 -8.09
N ALA A 466 8.87 18.84 -8.87
CA ALA A 466 9.59 19.48 -9.97
C ALA A 466 8.66 19.70 -11.17
N VAL A 467 8.59 20.91 -11.65
CA VAL A 467 7.82 21.31 -12.83
C VAL A 467 8.73 21.98 -13.87
N ARG A 468 8.37 21.84 -15.15
CA ARG A 468 9.05 22.51 -16.22
C ARG A 468 8.24 23.71 -16.69
N ASP A 469 8.86 24.88 -16.65
CA ASP A 469 8.29 26.10 -17.22
C ASP A 469 8.12 25.95 -18.74
N SER A 470 6.91 26.15 -19.25
CA SER A 470 6.60 25.98 -20.67
C SER A 470 7.20 27.06 -21.57
N ASP A 471 7.50 28.24 -21.02
CA ASP A 471 7.97 29.41 -21.77
C ASP A 471 9.48 29.49 -21.79
N THR A 472 10.13 29.23 -20.67
CA THR A 472 11.61 29.26 -20.52
C THR A 472 12.25 27.92 -20.76
N GLY A 473 11.54 26.81 -20.51
CA GLY A 473 12.06 25.44 -20.53
C GLY A 473 12.97 25.12 -19.34
N GLU A 474 13.00 25.98 -18.33
CA GLU A 474 13.74 25.76 -17.10
C GLU A 474 12.95 24.84 -16.14
N ASN A 475 13.67 24.02 -15.40
CA ASN A 475 13.10 23.24 -14.30
C ASN A 475 13.04 24.11 -13.05
N SER A 476 11.94 24.01 -12.31
CA SER A 476 11.76 24.65 -11.02
C SER A 476 11.04 23.71 -10.06
N GLU A 477 11.25 23.87 -8.78
CA GLU A 477 10.50 23.17 -7.74
C GLU A 477 9.34 24.04 -7.27
N ILE A 478 8.20 23.40 -7.04
CA ILE A 478 7.04 24.04 -6.41
C ILE A 478 6.53 23.14 -5.28
N VAL A 479 5.89 23.73 -4.28
CA VAL A 479 5.10 22.97 -3.31
C VAL A 479 3.87 22.42 -4.03
N GLY A 480 3.78 21.10 -4.11
CA GLY A 480 2.69 20.40 -4.79
C GLY A 480 1.52 20.09 -3.87
N LEU A 481 1.83 19.78 -2.62
CA LEU A 481 0.89 19.48 -1.54
C LEU A 481 1.52 19.85 -0.20
N GLN A 482 0.78 20.54 0.65
CA GLN A 482 1.12 20.75 2.05
C GLN A 482 -0.03 20.26 2.91
N VAL A 483 0.26 19.53 3.99
CA VAL A 483 -0.74 19.05 4.94
C VAL A 483 -0.16 19.16 6.35
N ASP A 484 -0.87 19.84 7.22
CA ASP A 484 -0.57 19.84 8.63
C ASP A 484 -1.77 19.36 9.46
N GLY A 485 -1.54 18.96 10.70
CA GLY A 485 -2.64 18.48 11.51
C GLY A 485 -2.27 17.92 12.86
N ILE A 486 -3.31 17.62 13.62
CA ILE A 486 -3.23 17.00 14.93
C ILE A 486 -3.81 15.59 14.87
N GLU A 487 -3.10 14.64 15.45
CA GLU A 487 -3.56 13.27 15.63
C GLU A 487 -3.55 12.88 17.10
N LEU A 488 -4.62 12.21 17.54
CA LEU A 488 -4.81 11.70 18.89
C LEU A 488 -5.11 10.22 18.84
N GLU A 489 -4.48 9.42 19.71
CA GLU A 489 -4.75 8.00 19.86
C GLU A 489 -4.75 7.60 21.35
N LEU A 490 -5.80 6.91 21.78
CA LEU A 490 -5.85 6.22 23.07
C LEU A 490 -6.11 4.74 22.82
N LYS A 491 -5.20 3.88 23.24
CA LYS A 491 -5.27 2.44 22.99
C LYS A 491 -4.89 1.62 24.20
N GLY A 492 -5.72 0.65 24.54
CA GLY A 492 -5.42 -0.31 25.61
C GLY A 492 -6.56 -0.59 26.56
N GLN A 493 -6.25 -1.27 27.67
CA GLN A 493 -7.22 -1.63 28.70
C GLN A 493 -7.52 -0.48 29.63
N VAL A 494 -8.76 0.01 29.58
CA VAL A 494 -9.27 1.06 30.49
C VAL A 494 -9.71 0.45 31.82
N THR A 495 -10.29 -0.74 31.78
CA THR A 495 -10.60 -1.59 32.96
C THR A 495 -10.22 -3.03 32.67
N ASP A 496 -10.28 -3.93 33.67
CA ASP A 496 -9.98 -5.36 33.50
C ASP A 496 -10.84 -6.05 32.43
N ARG A 497 -11.94 -5.45 32.01
CA ARG A 497 -12.89 -6.00 31.04
C ARG A 497 -13.14 -5.11 29.83
N LEU A 498 -12.62 -3.90 29.81
CA LEU A 498 -12.86 -2.95 28.73
C LEU A 498 -11.54 -2.54 28.07
N TYR A 499 -11.38 -2.95 26.84
CA TYR A 499 -10.34 -2.47 25.94
C TYR A 499 -10.94 -1.41 25.01
N LEU A 500 -10.22 -0.30 24.81
CA LEU A 500 -10.58 0.74 23.85
C LEU A 500 -9.42 0.98 22.87
N ALA A 501 -9.77 1.25 21.60
CA ALA A 501 -8.94 1.94 20.64
C ALA A 501 -9.74 3.13 20.10
N LEU A 502 -9.33 4.34 20.45
CA LEU A 502 -9.93 5.60 20.03
C LEU A 502 -8.90 6.37 19.21
N GLY A 503 -9.30 6.85 18.05
CA GLY A 503 -8.52 7.69 17.16
C GLY A 503 -9.28 8.98 16.83
N TYR A 504 -8.54 10.08 16.71
CA TYR A 504 -9.05 11.36 16.20
C TYR A 504 -7.97 12.05 15.40
N SER A 505 -8.33 12.65 14.27
CA SER A 505 -7.47 13.56 13.52
C SER A 505 -8.22 14.80 13.08
N ASP A 506 -7.49 15.91 13.00
CA ASP A 506 -7.92 17.19 12.43
C ASP A 506 -6.80 17.64 11.48
N LEU A 507 -7.09 17.71 10.18
CA LEU A 507 -6.11 17.91 9.12
C LEU A 507 -6.51 19.12 8.27
N ASP A 508 -5.54 19.96 7.95
CA ASP A 508 -5.66 21.03 6.97
C ASP A 508 -4.69 20.75 5.81
N GLY A 509 -5.15 20.89 4.57
CA GLY A 509 -4.35 20.59 3.41
C GLY A 509 -4.59 21.54 2.25
N GLU A 510 -3.51 21.91 1.57
CA GLU A 510 -3.53 22.79 0.40
C GLU A 510 -2.72 22.19 -0.76
N THR A 511 -3.31 22.18 -1.94
CA THR A 511 -2.61 21.81 -3.18
C THR A 511 -1.89 23.00 -3.80
N ALA A 512 -0.96 22.77 -4.74
CA ALA A 512 -0.25 23.81 -5.49
C ALA A 512 -1.15 24.89 -6.14
N LYS A 513 -2.45 24.62 -6.31
CA LYS A 513 -3.43 25.53 -6.91
C LYS A 513 -4.31 26.24 -5.89
N GLY A 514 -4.01 26.09 -4.60
CA GLY A 514 -4.79 26.68 -3.50
C GLY A 514 -6.14 25.98 -3.26
N GLY A 515 -6.28 24.73 -3.66
CA GLY A 515 -7.49 23.94 -3.43
C GLY A 515 -7.25 22.82 -2.41
N GLU A 516 -8.34 22.33 -1.83
CA GLU A 516 -8.28 21.19 -0.91
C GLU A 516 -7.81 19.92 -1.63
N PRO A 517 -6.98 19.10 -0.99
CA PRO A 517 -6.60 17.79 -1.50
C PRO A 517 -7.80 16.84 -1.55
N ARG A 518 -7.78 15.90 -2.48
CA ARG A 518 -8.84 14.91 -2.62
C ARG A 518 -8.67 13.78 -1.59
N GLU A 519 -9.80 13.17 -1.20
CA GLU A 519 -9.84 11.97 -0.34
C GLU A 519 -9.28 12.21 1.08
N ILE A 520 -9.25 13.46 1.55
CA ILE A 520 -8.84 13.83 2.91
C ILE A 520 -10.04 14.42 3.63
N PRO A 521 -10.65 13.70 4.59
CA PRO A 521 -11.56 14.32 5.53
C PRO A 521 -10.78 15.28 6.44
N GLU A 522 -11.27 16.51 6.63
CA GLU A 522 -10.70 17.45 7.59
C GLU A 522 -10.67 16.84 9.00
N GLN A 523 -11.74 16.15 9.38
CA GLN A 523 -11.85 15.54 10.71
C GLN A 523 -12.25 14.08 10.59
N THR A 524 -11.54 13.22 11.31
CA THR A 524 -11.90 11.82 11.46
C THR A 524 -11.94 11.43 12.93
N ALA A 525 -12.87 10.54 13.27
CA ALA A 525 -12.94 9.94 14.60
C ALA A 525 -13.28 8.46 14.47
N SER A 526 -12.57 7.63 15.20
CA SER A 526 -12.79 6.18 15.24
C SER A 526 -12.83 5.67 16.66
N LEU A 527 -13.65 4.65 16.91
CA LEU A 527 -13.74 3.97 18.19
C LEU A 527 -13.95 2.49 18.00
N TRP A 528 -13.08 1.70 18.59
CA TRP A 528 -13.25 0.27 18.78
C TRP A 528 -13.32 -0.03 20.28
N ALA A 529 -14.27 -0.82 20.71
CA ALA A 529 -14.44 -1.22 22.10
C ALA A 529 -14.66 -2.75 22.19
N THR A 530 -13.94 -3.38 23.10
CA THR A 530 -14.12 -4.79 23.45
C THR A 530 -14.39 -4.89 24.95
N TYR A 531 -15.52 -5.56 25.31
CA TYR A 531 -15.95 -5.71 26.70
C TYR A 531 -16.15 -7.18 27.06
#